data_7b7d8601ea0ea086f81872eff1b00a75
#
_entry.id   7b7d8601ea0ea086f81872eff1b00a75
#
_cell.length_a   1.000
_cell.length_b   1.000
_cell.length_c   1.000
_cell.angle_alpha   90.00
_cell.angle_beta   90.00
_cell.angle_gamma   90.00
#
_symmetry.space_group_name_H-M   'P 1'
#
loop_
_entity.id
_entity.type
_entity.pdbx_description
1 polymer ?
#
loop_
_entity_poly.entity_id
_entity_poly.type
_entity_poly.pdbx_seq_one_letter_code
_entity_poly.pdbx_strand_id
1 'polypeptide(L)'
;RLALAFFVPAIVYLAGAIGTQSIAAAVRGLSFTNVPVGRLMLGEFITGIFIGLLLAAVSGALIWLVLGDMQLALTVALALIAAGGLSTTTGLILPWLLSCLGKDPAYGSGPVATIIQDLLSLLAYFGIASFILL
;
A
#
# COMPACT_ATOMS: atom_id res chain seq x y z
N ARG A 1 12.86 -6.19 -17.69
CA ARG A 1 12.79 -7.66 -17.66
C ARG A 1 11.32 -8.08 -17.67
N LEU A 2 10.97 -9.05 -18.51
CA LEU A 2 9.58 -9.55 -18.64
C LEU A 2 9.01 -10.04 -17.29
N ALA A 3 9.85 -10.67 -16.45
CA ALA A 3 9.46 -11.16 -15.14
C ALA A 3 8.85 -10.07 -14.23
N LEU A 4 9.31 -8.82 -14.32
CA LEU A 4 8.73 -7.71 -13.54
C LEU A 4 7.27 -7.46 -13.91
N ALA A 5 6.93 -7.56 -15.19
CA ALA A 5 5.57 -7.31 -15.65
C ALA A 5 4.55 -8.32 -15.08
N PHE A 6 4.97 -9.56 -14.81
CA PHE A 6 4.10 -10.57 -14.22
C PHE A 6 3.69 -10.26 -12.78
N PHE A 7 4.51 -9.51 -12.04
CA PHE A 7 4.21 -9.17 -10.65
C PHE A 7 3.44 -7.86 -10.48
N VAL A 8 3.31 -7.04 -11.53
CA VAL A 8 2.53 -5.80 -11.49
C VAL A 8 1.10 -6.02 -10.98
N PRO A 9 0.32 -6.96 -11.53
CA PRO A 9 -1.05 -7.17 -11.04
C PRO A 9 -1.09 -7.61 -9.57
N ALA A 10 -0.14 -8.42 -9.14
CA ALA A 10 -0.07 -8.89 -7.75
C ALA A 10 0.22 -7.72 -6.79
N ILE A 11 1.21 -6.88 -7.12
CA ILE A 11 1.57 -5.70 -6.31
C ILE A 11 0.37 -4.75 -6.20
N VAL A 12 -0.24 -4.38 -7.31
CA VAL A 12 -1.38 -3.45 -7.36
C VAL A 12 -2.57 -4.01 -6.59
N TYR A 13 -2.89 -5.28 -6.81
CA TYR A 13 -4.02 -5.93 -6.13
C TYR A 13 -3.84 -6.00 -4.62
N LEU A 14 -2.65 -6.42 -4.14
CA LEU A 14 -2.37 -6.53 -2.71
C LEU A 14 -2.32 -5.14 -2.05
N ALA A 15 -1.69 -4.15 -2.70
CA ALA A 15 -1.68 -2.77 -2.23
C ALA A 15 -3.09 -2.19 -2.15
N GLY A 16 -3.92 -2.41 -3.16
CA GLY A 16 -5.32 -1.98 -3.21
C GLY A 16 -6.16 -2.63 -2.12
N ALA A 17 -5.96 -3.93 -1.85
CA ALA A 17 -6.65 -4.63 -0.77
C ALA A 17 -6.30 -4.05 0.62
N ILE A 18 -5.02 -3.77 0.87
CA ILE A 18 -4.57 -3.09 2.10
C ILE A 18 -5.20 -1.70 2.19
N GLY A 19 -5.15 -0.93 1.12
CA GLY A 19 -5.66 0.44 1.09
C GLY A 19 -7.17 0.53 1.32
N THR A 20 -7.96 -0.36 0.73
CA THR A 20 -9.42 -0.40 0.97
C THR A 20 -9.78 -0.71 2.40
N GLN A 21 -9.06 -1.60 3.07
CA GLN A 21 -9.24 -1.86 4.49
C GLN A 21 -8.90 -0.65 5.36
N SER A 22 -7.80 0.02 5.03
CA SER A 22 -7.37 1.24 5.72
C SER A 22 -8.37 2.39 5.54
N ILE A 23 -8.89 2.59 4.32
CA ILE A 23 -9.95 3.58 4.06
C ILE A 23 -11.19 3.31 4.92
N ALA A 24 -11.65 2.06 4.98
CA ALA A 24 -12.82 1.70 5.78
C ALA A 24 -12.59 1.95 7.28
N ALA A 25 -11.40 1.65 7.78
CA ALA A 25 -11.01 1.94 9.16
C ALA A 25 -10.90 3.46 9.42
N ALA A 26 -10.33 4.21 8.47
CA ALA A 26 -10.16 5.66 8.56
C ALA A 26 -11.50 6.39 8.59
N VAL A 27 -12.43 6.04 7.70
CA VAL A 27 -13.79 6.64 7.67
C VAL A 27 -14.49 6.44 9.01
N ARG A 28 -14.40 5.24 9.58
CA ARG A 28 -14.97 4.97 10.91
C ARG A 28 -14.25 5.73 12.02
N GLY A 29 -12.93 5.72 12.02
CA GLY A 29 -12.10 6.40 13.02
C GLY A 29 -12.34 7.91 13.04
N LEU A 30 -12.38 8.56 11.89
CA LEU A 30 -12.63 9.98 11.76
C LEU A 30 -14.04 10.38 12.20
N SER A 31 -15.03 9.47 12.09
CA SER A 31 -16.41 9.73 12.47
C SER A 31 -16.68 9.60 13.98
N PHE A 32 -15.89 8.80 14.69
CA PHE A 32 -16.19 8.42 16.09
C PHE A 32 -15.12 8.76 17.12
N THR A 33 -13.95 9.25 16.71
CA THR A 33 -12.84 9.48 17.64
C THR A 33 -12.28 10.90 17.52
N ASN A 34 -11.87 11.45 18.69
CA ASN A 34 -11.14 12.72 18.77
C ASN A 34 -9.62 12.51 18.82
N VAL A 35 -9.14 11.40 18.23
CA VAL A 35 -7.71 11.10 18.20
C VAL A 35 -7.01 12.02 17.22
N PRO A 36 -5.83 12.60 17.57
CA PRO A 36 -5.06 13.42 16.66
C PRO A 36 -4.71 12.65 15.38
N VAL A 37 -4.93 13.27 14.22
CA VAL A 37 -4.72 12.64 12.92
C VAL A 37 -3.28 12.12 12.72
N GLY A 38 -2.29 12.82 13.28
CA GLY A 38 -0.89 12.38 13.22
C GLY A 38 -0.65 11.03 13.90
N ARG A 39 -1.34 10.75 15.01
CA ARG A 39 -1.26 9.44 15.67
C ARG A 39 -1.96 8.35 14.88
N LEU A 40 -3.09 8.68 14.25
CA LEU A 40 -3.77 7.76 13.34
C LEU A 40 -2.90 7.44 12.12
N MET A 41 -2.28 8.44 11.50
CA MET A 41 -1.38 8.25 10.37
C MET A 41 -0.19 7.36 10.71
N LEU A 42 0.44 7.59 11.86
CA LEU A 42 1.56 6.76 12.31
C LEU A 42 1.10 5.30 12.55
N GLY A 43 -0.04 5.11 13.19
CA GLY A 43 -0.61 3.78 13.42
C GLY A 43 -0.91 3.05 12.11
N GLU A 44 -1.55 3.72 11.16
CA GLU A 44 -1.86 3.16 9.84
C GLU A 44 -0.59 2.83 9.06
N PHE A 45 0.40 3.72 9.07
CA PHE A 45 1.68 3.47 8.41
C PHE A 45 2.40 2.24 9.00
N ILE A 46 2.47 2.13 10.33
CA ILE A 46 3.08 0.97 11.01
C ILE A 46 2.31 -0.30 10.67
N THR A 47 0.99 -0.27 10.70
CA THR A 47 0.13 -1.40 10.31
C THR A 47 0.39 -1.83 8.87
N GLY A 48 0.48 -0.87 7.95
CA GLY A 48 0.79 -1.12 6.55
C GLY A 48 2.17 -1.76 6.35
N ILE A 49 3.19 -1.29 7.06
CA ILE A 49 4.52 -1.89 7.04
C ILE A 49 4.50 -3.35 7.57
N PHE A 50 3.78 -3.63 8.66
CA PHE A 50 3.66 -4.99 9.19
C PHE A 50 2.95 -5.94 8.22
N ILE A 51 1.86 -5.51 7.61
CA ILE A 51 1.16 -6.30 6.58
C ILE A 51 2.07 -6.51 5.38
N GLY A 52 2.73 -5.44 4.93
CA GLY A 52 3.72 -5.50 3.85
C GLY A 52 4.86 -6.48 4.14
N LEU A 53 5.39 -6.51 5.37
CA LEU A 53 6.41 -7.48 5.80
C LEU A 53 5.92 -8.92 5.74
N LEU A 54 4.71 -9.19 6.18
CA LEU A 54 4.12 -10.54 6.10
C LEU A 54 3.98 -10.99 4.65
N LEU A 55 3.44 -10.12 3.79
CA LEU A 55 3.30 -10.40 2.35
C LEU A 55 4.67 -10.55 1.68
N ALA A 56 5.64 -9.72 2.04
CA ALA A 56 7.01 -9.79 1.55
C ALA A 56 7.69 -11.11 1.90
N ALA A 57 7.53 -11.57 3.14
CA ALA A 57 8.10 -12.84 3.60
C ALA A 57 7.51 -14.02 2.80
N VAL A 58 6.21 -14.06 2.63
CA VAL A 58 5.55 -15.15 1.91
C VAL A 58 5.88 -15.11 0.42
N SER A 59 5.68 -13.97 -0.24
CA SER A 59 5.90 -13.84 -1.68
C SER A 59 7.37 -13.91 -2.04
N GLY A 60 8.26 -13.30 -1.26
CA GLY A 60 9.71 -13.37 -1.47
C GLY A 60 10.22 -14.82 -1.37
N ALA A 61 9.79 -15.55 -0.34
CA ALA A 61 10.14 -16.96 -0.19
C ALA A 61 9.63 -17.80 -1.37
N LEU A 62 8.37 -17.61 -1.79
CA LEU A 62 7.79 -18.32 -2.92
C LEU A 62 8.54 -18.03 -4.24
N ILE A 63 8.84 -16.76 -4.51
CA ILE A 63 9.57 -16.38 -5.72
C ILE A 63 10.97 -17.00 -5.73
N TRP A 64 11.67 -16.94 -4.60
CA TRP A 64 13.00 -17.53 -4.51
C TRP A 64 12.97 -19.05 -4.67
N LEU A 65 12.03 -19.74 -4.03
CA LEU A 65 11.94 -21.21 -4.11
C LEU A 65 11.51 -21.71 -5.48
N VAL A 66 10.59 -20.98 -6.16
CA VAL A 66 10.01 -21.43 -7.44
C VAL A 66 10.85 -20.98 -8.63
N LEU A 67 11.32 -19.74 -8.61
CA LEU A 67 12.04 -19.14 -9.74
C LEU A 67 13.55 -19.08 -9.56
N GLY A 68 14.06 -19.27 -8.34
CA GLY A 68 15.48 -19.21 -8.04
C GLY A 68 16.12 -17.81 -8.19
N ASP A 69 15.30 -16.77 -8.39
CA ASP A 69 15.76 -15.40 -8.63
C ASP A 69 15.67 -14.56 -7.35
N MET A 70 16.80 -14.43 -6.65
CA MET A 70 16.89 -13.67 -5.40
C MET A 70 16.66 -12.17 -5.62
N GLN A 71 17.14 -11.61 -6.73
CA GLN A 71 16.95 -10.18 -7.02
C GLN A 71 15.50 -9.85 -7.24
N LEU A 72 14.79 -10.69 -7.98
CA LEU A 72 13.35 -10.55 -8.19
C LEU A 72 12.58 -10.73 -6.88
N ALA A 73 12.94 -11.73 -6.07
CA ALA A 73 12.32 -11.96 -4.76
C ALA A 73 12.46 -10.75 -3.84
N LEU A 74 13.67 -10.17 -3.75
CA LEU A 74 13.92 -8.96 -2.98
C LEU A 74 13.18 -7.74 -3.52
N THR A 75 13.13 -7.58 -4.83
CA THR A 75 12.42 -6.47 -5.48
C THR A 75 10.93 -6.51 -5.12
N VAL A 76 10.29 -7.65 -5.28
CA VAL A 76 8.86 -7.82 -4.96
C VAL A 76 8.60 -7.67 -3.46
N ALA A 77 9.47 -8.25 -2.62
CA ALA A 77 9.35 -8.14 -1.17
C ALA A 77 9.42 -6.69 -0.69
N LEU A 78 10.43 -5.93 -1.13
CA LEU A 78 10.58 -4.52 -0.77
C LEU A 78 9.44 -3.66 -1.33
N ALA A 79 8.98 -3.96 -2.53
CA ALA A 79 7.83 -3.28 -3.14
C ALA A 79 6.55 -3.48 -2.31
N LEU A 80 6.30 -4.68 -1.79
CA LEU A 80 5.14 -4.96 -0.96
C LEU A 80 5.19 -4.24 0.39
N ILE A 81 6.38 -4.13 1.00
CA ILE A 81 6.56 -3.36 2.23
C ILE A 81 6.26 -1.88 1.98
N ALA A 82 6.86 -1.30 0.93
CA ALA A 82 6.64 0.09 0.57
C ALA A 82 5.17 0.36 0.19
N ALA A 83 4.58 -0.50 -0.65
CA ALA A 83 3.19 -0.40 -1.05
C ALA A 83 2.23 -0.52 0.13
N GLY A 84 2.52 -1.37 1.11
CA GLY A 84 1.72 -1.51 2.34
C GLY A 84 1.67 -0.20 3.12
N GLY A 85 2.82 0.39 3.42
CA GLY A 85 2.89 1.68 4.12
C GLY A 85 2.25 2.84 3.34
N LEU A 86 2.48 2.91 2.03
CA LEU A 86 1.88 3.94 1.16
C LEU A 86 0.35 3.79 1.08
N SER A 87 -0.15 2.58 0.91
CA SER A 87 -1.59 2.32 0.76
C SER A 87 -2.37 2.65 2.02
N THR A 88 -1.86 2.29 3.20
CA THR A 88 -2.52 2.62 4.47
C THR A 88 -2.50 4.12 4.74
N THR A 89 -1.38 4.78 4.46
CA THR A 89 -1.25 6.23 4.66
C THR A 89 -2.19 7.00 3.72
N THR A 90 -2.21 6.66 2.43
CA THR A 90 -3.13 7.30 1.45
C THR A 90 -4.58 6.98 1.77
N GLY A 91 -4.87 5.77 2.26
CA GLY A 91 -6.20 5.36 2.71
C GLY A 91 -6.76 6.21 3.85
N LEU A 92 -5.89 6.79 4.68
CA LEU A 92 -6.30 7.74 5.73
C LEU A 92 -6.31 9.19 5.24
N ILE A 93 -5.30 9.61 4.46
CA ILE A 93 -5.15 11.00 4.03
C ILE A 93 -6.36 11.49 3.24
N LEU A 94 -6.89 10.69 2.30
CA LEU A 94 -7.99 11.11 1.45
C LEU A 94 -9.28 11.37 2.23
N PRO A 95 -9.79 10.45 3.08
CA PRO A 95 -10.94 10.73 3.93
C PRO A 95 -10.70 11.90 4.88
N TRP A 96 -9.49 12.00 5.45
CA TRP A 96 -9.14 13.10 6.35
C TRP A 96 -9.20 14.47 5.64
N LEU A 97 -8.64 14.59 4.45
CA LEU A 97 -8.70 15.82 3.67
C LEU A 97 -10.15 16.25 3.38
N LEU A 98 -11.02 15.29 3.04
CA LEU A 98 -12.43 15.58 2.82
C LEU A 98 -13.11 16.06 4.09
N SER A 99 -12.81 15.45 5.23
CA SER A 99 -13.34 15.90 6.52
C SER A 99 -12.89 17.32 6.87
N CYS A 100 -11.64 17.69 6.57
CA CYS A 100 -11.13 19.06 6.74
C CYS A 100 -11.85 20.08 5.83
N LEU A 101 -12.33 19.64 4.68
CA LEU A 101 -13.09 20.47 3.74
C LEU A 101 -14.60 20.51 4.07
N GLY A 102 -15.02 19.97 5.22
CA GLY A 102 -16.42 19.92 5.61
C GLY A 102 -17.27 18.94 4.78
N LYS A 103 -16.62 18.00 4.08
CA LYS A 103 -17.30 16.97 3.29
C LYS A 103 -17.26 15.62 4.02
N ASP A 104 -18.18 14.74 3.63
CA ASP A 104 -18.22 13.38 4.19
C ASP A 104 -16.94 12.61 3.82
N PRO A 105 -16.19 12.09 4.80
CA PRO A 105 -14.99 11.27 4.55
C PRO A 105 -15.24 10.07 3.64
N ALA A 106 -16.45 9.53 3.62
CA ALA A 106 -16.83 8.39 2.79
C ALA A 106 -16.64 8.64 1.28
N TYR A 107 -16.71 9.89 0.82
CA TYR A 107 -16.43 10.22 -0.58
C TYR A 107 -14.95 9.99 -0.98
N GLY A 108 -14.04 9.89 -0.01
CA GLY A 108 -12.64 9.52 -0.24
C GLY A 108 -12.38 8.03 -0.44
N SER A 109 -13.42 7.20 -0.42
CA SER A 109 -13.32 5.75 -0.58
C SER A 109 -13.59 5.25 -2.00
N GLY A 110 -13.81 6.15 -2.94
CA GLY A 110 -14.21 5.83 -4.30
C GLY A 110 -13.04 5.60 -5.28
N PRO A 111 -13.34 5.60 -6.59
CA PRO A 111 -12.37 5.30 -7.65
C PRO A 111 -11.11 6.16 -7.63
N VAL A 112 -11.22 7.41 -7.19
CA VAL A 112 -10.06 8.33 -7.11
C VAL A 112 -9.02 7.80 -6.12
N ALA A 113 -9.45 7.31 -4.96
CA ALA A 113 -8.56 6.72 -3.97
C ALA A 113 -7.83 5.50 -4.54
N THR A 114 -8.56 4.63 -5.22
CA THR A 114 -7.99 3.42 -5.86
C THR A 114 -6.95 3.81 -6.92
N ILE A 115 -7.25 4.76 -7.80
CA ILE A 115 -6.31 5.21 -8.84
C ILE A 115 -5.02 5.75 -8.20
N ILE A 116 -5.13 6.57 -7.16
CA ILE A 116 -3.97 7.12 -6.47
C ILE A 116 -3.13 6.02 -5.83
N GLN A 117 -3.76 5.07 -5.15
CA GLN A 117 -3.08 3.93 -4.52
C GLN A 117 -2.37 3.03 -5.54
N ASP A 118 -3.03 2.71 -6.65
CA ASP A 118 -2.48 1.91 -7.74
C ASP A 118 -1.26 2.60 -8.34
N LEU A 119 -1.36 3.89 -8.62
CA LEU A 119 -0.26 4.67 -9.19
C LEU A 119 0.94 4.72 -8.23
N LEU A 120 0.72 4.97 -6.94
CA LEU A 120 1.79 5.03 -5.95
C LEU A 120 2.47 3.67 -5.76
N SER A 121 1.71 2.58 -5.75
CA SER A 121 2.27 1.23 -5.62
C SER A 121 3.10 0.85 -6.85
N LEU A 122 2.69 1.24 -8.05
CA LEU A 122 3.45 1.04 -9.28
C LEU A 122 4.74 1.87 -9.28
N LEU A 123 4.68 3.14 -8.90
CA LEU A 123 5.86 3.99 -8.80
C LEU A 123 6.88 3.43 -7.79
N ALA A 124 6.41 2.97 -6.63
CA ALA A 124 7.26 2.32 -5.64
C ALA A 124 7.89 1.03 -6.20
N TYR A 125 7.10 0.18 -6.86
CA TYR A 125 7.59 -1.07 -7.43
C TYR A 125 8.65 -0.85 -8.50
N PHE A 126 8.38 -0.01 -9.48
CA PHE A 126 9.35 0.27 -10.55
C PHE A 126 10.55 1.07 -10.08
N GLY A 127 10.36 1.96 -9.09
CA GLY A 127 11.46 2.66 -8.44
C GLY A 127 12.43 1.69 -7.77
N ILE A 128 11.92 0.75 -6.96
CA ILE A 128 12.72 -0.28 -6.30
C ILE A 128 13.37 -1.21 -7.33
N ALA A 129 12.59 -1.63 -8.34
CA ALA A 129 13.11 -2.48 -9.41
C ALA A 129 14.28 -1.83 -10.17
N SER A 130 14.18 -0.53 -10.42
CA SER A 130 15.26 0.23 -11.06
C SER A 130 16.53 0.26 -10.20
N PHE A 131 16.39 0.30 -8.89
CA PHE A 131 17.53 0.32 -7.97
C PHE A 131 18.23 -1.03 -7.83
N ILE A 132 17.47 -2.14 -7.87
CA ILE A 132 18.00 -3.49 -7.60
C ILE A 132 18.47 -4.17 -8.88
N LEU A 133 17.78 -3.90 -10.01
CA LEU A 133 17.93 -4.66 -11.25
C LEU A 133 18.67 -3.92 -12.37
N LEU A 134 18.90 -2.62 -12.21
CA LEU A 134 19.67 -1.77 -13.10
C LEU A 134 20.98 -1.36 -12.47
#